data_2863f88d1613b498abc80d7e60665ef9
#
_entry.id   2863f88d1613b498abc80d7e60665ef9
#
_cell.length_a   1.000
_cell.length_b   1.000
_cell.length_c   1.000
_cell.angle_alpha   90.00
_cell.angle_beta   90.00
_cell.angle_gamma   90.00
#
_symmetry.space_group_name_H-M   'P 1'
#
loop_
_entity.id
_entity.type
_entity.pdbx_description
1 polymer ?
#
loop_
_entity_poly.entity_id
_entity_poly.type
_entity_poly.pdbx_seq_one_letter_code
_entity_poly.pdbx_strand_id
1 'polypeptide(L)'
;LNNNKNIGNLPPVLDIEEKSRFGSNNLREGLLNFLRLIENQYGVKPIIYAHQRFYNTHLRNKFPEYEIWIARQNGYKKFPDNNSMKKEPILLDEKCPKIWQYSGTGTVSGIDGNVDLNVTHDSIWTNKKDFTLIE
;
A
#
# COMPACT_ATOMS: atom_id res chain seq x y z
N LEU A 1 -4.62 30.51 -1.17
CA LEU A 1 -3.96 29.20 -1.29
C LEU A 1 -3.89 28.88 -2.78
N ASN A 2 -2.69 28.93 -3.34
CA ASN A 2 -2.43 28.72 -4.77
C ASN A 2 -2.84 27.31 -5.20
N ASN A 3 -3.79 27.22 -6.13
CA ASN A 3 -4.26 26.01 -6.78
C ASN A 3 -3.26 25.45 -7.82
N ASN A 4 -1.99 25.38 -7.50
CA ASN A 4 -1.05 24.62 -8.34
C ASN A 4 -1.20 23.14 -8.03
N LYS A 5 -2.18 22.53 -8.68
CA LYS A 5 -2.45 21.09 -8.67
C LYS A 5 -1.44 20.33 -9.57
N ASN A 6 -0.16 20.52 -9.38
CA ASN A 6 0.83 19.53 -9.80
C ASN A 6 0.93 18.45 -8.70
N ILE A 7 -0.19 17.81 -8.46
CA ILE A 7 -0.29 16.59 -7.69
C ILE A 7 0.27 15.52 -8.63
N GLY A 8 1.16 14.68 -8.13
CA GLY A 8 1.68 13.56 -8.91
C GLY A 8 0.59 12.66 -9.49
N ASN A 9 0.96 11.72 -10.33
CA ASN A 9 0.01 10.84 -11.04
C ASN A 9 -0.61 9.75 -10.14
N LEU A 10 -0.10 9.57 -8.93
CA LEU A 10 -0.61 8.59 -7.96
C LEU A 10 -1.45 9.27 -6.89
N PRO A 11 -2.46 8.57 -6.33
CA PRO A 11 -3.19 9.06 -5.16
C PRO A 11 -2.26 9.29 -3.97
N PRO A 12 -2.60 10.20 -3.04
CA PRO A 12 -1.89 10.32 -1.78
C PRO A 12 -1.87 8.99 -1.01
N VAL A 13 -0.81 8.73 -0.26
CA VAL A 13 -0.67 7.51 0.53
C VAL A 13 -0.62 7.88 2.02
N LEU A 14 -1.44 7.20 2.81
CA LEU A 14 -1.33 7.21 4.27
C LEU A 14 -0.45 6.03 4.69
N ASP A 15 0.74 6.33 5.17
CA ASP A 15 1.66 5.36 5.78
C ASP A 15 1.29 5.16 7.26
N ILE A 16 0.94 3.91 7.64
CA ILE A 16 0.60 3.56 9.01
C ILE A 16 1.20 2.21 9.39
N GLU A 17 2.23 2.23 10.22
CA GLU A 17 3.00 1.07 10.62
C GLU A 17 2.99 0.80 12.12
N GLU A 18 2.63 1.81 12.91
CA GLU A 18 2.65 1.72 14.37
C GLU A 18 1.32 2.16 14.99
N LYS A 19 1.02 1.59 16.16
CA LYS A 19 -0.08 2.06 16.98
C LYS A 19 0.22 3.44 17.55
N SER A 20 -0.76 4.33 17.44
CA SER A 20 -0.76 5.56 18.20
C SER A 20 -0.66 5.27 19.71
N ARG A 21 -0.01 6.15 20.46
CA ARG A 21 0.04 6.13 21.93
C ARG A 21 -1.33 6.25 22.59
N PHE A 22 -2.35 6.60 21.83
CA PHE A 22 -3.71 6.92 22.31
C PHE A 22 -4.68 5.73 22.31
N GLY A 23 -4.21 4.51 22.14
CA GLY A 23 -5.04 3.30 22.22
C GLY A 23 -5.75 2.94 20.91
N SER A 24 -6.19 1.69 20.82
CA SER A 24 -6.73 1.10 19.58
C SER A 24 -8.12 1.62 19.17
N ASN A 25 -8.92 2.10 20.11
CA ASN A 25 -10.26 2.61 19.81
C ASN A 25 -10.21 3.97 19.07
N ASN A 26 -9.23 4.79 19.40
CA ASN A 26 -9.04 6.09 18.76
C ASN A 26 -8.31 5.98 17.42
N LEU A 27 -7.58 4.89 17.17
CA LEU A 27 -6.83 4.68 15.94
C LEU A 27 -7.74 4.69 14.71
N ARG A 28 -8.84 3.92 14.72
CA ARG A 28 -9.77 3.85 13.60
C ARG A 28 -10.38 5.20 13.27
N GLU A 29 -10.86 5.90 14.27
CA GLU A 29 -11.52 7.19 14.10
C GLU A 29 -10.52 8.25 13.63
N GLY A 30 -9.35 8.32 14.23
CA GLY A 30 -8.28 9.23 13.82
C GLY A 30 -7.84 9.00 12.39
N LEU A 31 -7.63 7.74 11.99
CA LEU A 31 -7.28 7.40 10.61
C LEU A 31 -8.40 7.76 9.63
N LEU A 32 -9.66 7.47 9.96
CA LEU A 32 -10.79 7.78 9.08
C LEU A 32 -10.95 9.29 8.88
N ASN A 33 -10.78 10.07 9.93
CA ASN A 33 -10.81 11.52 9.85
C ASN A 33 -9.68 12.06 8.97
N PHE A 34 -8.46 11.54 9.13
CA PHE A 34 -7.33 11.92 8.30
C PHE A 34 -7.55 11.55 6.83
N LEU A 35 -8.00 10.32 6.54
CA LEU A 35 -8.30 9.87 5.18
C LEU A 35 -9.33 10.78 4.49
N ARG A 36 -10.39 11.16 5.19
CA ARG A 36 -11.41 12.09 4.68
C ARG A 36 -10.88 13.49 4.43
N LEU A 37 -10.00 14.00 5.30
CA LEU A 37 -9.35 15.29 5.09
C LEU A 37 -8.51 15.29 3.82
N ILE A 38 -7.73 14.23 3.60
CA ILE A 38 -6.91 14.06 2.39
C ILE A 38 -7.81 13.92 1.15
N GLU A 39 -8.85 13.10 1.21
CA GLU A 39 -9.81 12.95 0.11
C GLU A 39 -10.46 14.28 -0.26
N ASN A 40 -10.88 15.07 0.73
CA ASN A 40 -11.45 16.40 0.51
C ASN A 40 -10.44 17.38 -0.09
N GLN A 41 -9.17 17.33 0.35
CA GLN A 41 -8.12 18.22 -0.13
C GLN A 41 -7.71 17.93 -1.57
N TYR A 42 -7.61 16.66 -1.94
CA TYR A 42 -7.07 16.22 -3.22
C TYR A 42 -8.15 15.79 -4.23
N GLY A 43 -9.39 15.57 -3.78
CA GLY A 43 -10.49 15.11 -4.63
C GLY A 43 -10.37 13.65 -5.07
N VAL A 44 -9.46 12.88 -4.47
CA VAL A 44 -9.25 11.45 -4.73
C VAL A 44 -9.05 10.71 -3.43
N LYS A 45 -9.50 9.45 -3.38
CA LYS A 45 -9.30 8.59 -2.21
C LYS A 45 -7.82 8.24 -2.04
N PRO A 46 -7.24 8.46 -0.86
CA PRO A 46 -5.88 8.01 -0.58
C PRO A 46 -5.77 6.48 -0.50
N ILE A 47 -4.56 5.98 -0.69
CA ILE A 47 -4.21 4.58 -0.48
C ILE A 47 -3.68 4.44 0.95
N ILE A 48 -4.00 3.34 1.63
CA ILE A 48 -3.43 3.00 2.94
C ILE A 48 -2.25 2.06 2.74
N TYR A 49 -1.05 2.53 3.13
CA TYR A 49 0.13 1.67 3.20
C TYR A 49 0.30 1.12 4.61
N ALA A 50 0.55 -0.18 4.71
CA ALA A 50 0.85 -0.85 5.96
C ALA A 50 1.64 -2.15 5.74
N HIS A 51 2.40 -2.56 6.74
CA HIS A 51 2.94 -3.91 6.78
C HIS A 51 1.81 -4.94 6.98
N GLN A 52 1.86 -6.10 6.30
CA GLN A 52 0.81 -7.14 6.35
C GLN A 52 0.37 -7.50 7.77
N ARG A 53 1.33 -7.67 8.69
CA ARG A 53 1.00 -8.02 10.08
C ARG A 53 0.19 -6.92 10.77
N PHE A 54 0.57 -5.66 10.55
CA PHE A 54 -0.14 -4.52 11.14
C PHE A 54 -1.55 -4.42 10.57
N TYR A 55 -1.69 -4.55 9.24
CA TYR A 55 -2.99 -4.55 8.58
C TYR A 55 -3.91 -5.63 9.17
N ASN A 56 -3.48 -6.89 9.16
CA ASN A 56 -4.29 -8.02 9.63
C ASN A 56 -4.70 -7.90 11.11
N THR A 57 -3.86 -7.26 11.92
CA THR A 57 -4.11 -7.11 13.36
C THR A 57 -4.99 -5.89 13.68
N HIS A 58 -4.81 -4.78 12.95
CA HIS A 58 -5.37 -3.50 13.36
C HIS A 58 -6.30 -2.84 12.36
N LEU A 59 -6.15 -3.11 11.06
CA LEU A 59 -6.85 -2.38 10.00
C LEU A 59 -7.90 -3.20 9.25
N ARG A 60 -7.80 -4.53 9.26
CA ARG A 60 -8.72 -5.41 8.51
C ARG A 60 -10.19 -5.10 8.81
N ASN A 61 -11.03 -5.13 7.80
CA ASN A 61 -12.47 -4.84 7.84
C ASN A 61 -12.85 -3.41 8.31
N LYS A 62 -11.87 -2.51 8.49
CA LYS A 62 -12.15 -1.17 9.04
C LYS A 62 -12.24 -0.08 7.98
N PHE A 63 -11.63 -0.31 6.82
CA PHE A 63 -11.50 0.68 5.74
C PHE A 63 -11.86 0.06 4.39
N PRO A 64 -13.10 -0.44 4.20
CA PRO A 64 -13.47 -1.16 2.97
C PRO A 64 -13.43 -0.28 1.73
N GLU A 65 -13.59 1.02 1.88
CA GLU A 65 -13.66 2.00 0.78
C GLU A 65 -12.29 2.45 0.25
N TYR A 66 -11.20 2.12 0.95
CA TYR A 66 -9.86 2.58 0.61
C TYR A 66 -9.03 1.43 0.06
N GLU A 67 -8.23 1.73 -0.97
CA GLU A 67 -7.27 0.80 -1.52
C GLU A 67 -6.10 0.58 -0.57
N ILE A 68 -5.46 -0.57 -0.69
CA ILE A 68 -4.39 -0.98 0.22
C ILE A 68 -3.09 -1.22 -0.56
N TRP A 69 -2.02 -0.67 -0.02
CA TRP A 69 -0.64 -0.99 -0.39
C TRP A 69 -0.01 -1.78 0.76
N ILE A 70 0.36 -3.03 0.51
CA ILE A 70 0.87 -3.92 1.56
C ILE A 70 2.36 -4.17 1.39
N ALA A 71 3.11 -3.94 2.48
CA ALA A 71 4.46 -4.45 2.60
C ALA A 71 4.44 -5.88 3.15
N ARG A 72 4.91 -6.81 2.35
CA ARG A 72 5.31 -8.15 2.74
C ARG A 72 6.61 -8.49 2.04
N GLN A 73 7.70 -8.12 2.68
CA GLN A 73 9.03 -8.32 2.15
C GLN A 73 9.45 -9.79 2.30
N ASN A 74 9.92 -10.38 1.23
CA ASN A 74 10.27 -11.79 1.15
C ASN A 74 11.75 -12.03 0.82
N GLY A 75 12.57 -10.98 0.89
CA GLY A 75 13.98 -11.02 0.52
C GLY A 75 14.23 -11.17 -0.97
N TYR A 76 13.23 -10.95 -1.81
CA TYR A 76 13.41 -10.95 -3.26
C TYR A 76 14.21 -9.72 -3.71
N LYS A 77 15.24 -9.96 -4.52
CA LYS A 77 16.00 -8.90 -5.20
C LYS A 77 15.45 -8.56 -6.59
N LYS A 78 14.58 -9.44 -7.11
CA LYS A 78 13.87 -9.30 -8.38
C LYS A 78 12.42 -9.69 -8.17
N PHE A 79 11.54 -9.29 -9.07
CA PHE A 79 10.15 -9.73 -9.03
C PHE A 79 10.09 -11.27 -9.08
N PRO A 80 9.34 -11.90 -8.17
CA PRO A 80 9.21 -13.36 -8.17
C PRO A 80 8.54 -13.83 -9.46
N ASP A 81 9.08 -14.89 -10.05
CA ASP A 81 8.45 -15.55 -11.19
C ASP A 81 7.13 -16.25 -10.78
N ASN A 82 6.37 -16.70 -11.76
CA ASN A 82 5.06 -17.33 -11.55
C ASN A 82 5.08 -18.55 -10.60
N ASN A 83 6.24 -19.15 -10.36
CA ASN A 83 6.41 -20.26 -9.42
C ASN A 83 6.67 -19.77 -7.99
N SER A 84 7.04 -18.52 -7.81
CA SER A 84 7.40 -17.90 -6.52
C SER A 84 6.24 -17.18 -5.85
N MET A 85 5.06 -17.12 -6.48
CA MET A 85 3.86 -16.42 -6.00
C MET A 85 3.30 -16.97 -4.67
N LYS A 86 3.85 -18.06 -4.13
CA LYS A 86 3.48 -18.62 -2.81
C LYS A 86 3.70 -17.67 -1.63
N LYS A 87 4.25 -16.50 -1.88
CA LYS A 87 4.58 -15.51 -0.84
C LYS A 87 3.86 -14.18 -1.02
N GLU A 88 2.79 -14.14 -1.80
CA GLU A 88 1.93 -12.97 -1.91
C GLU A 88 1.34 -12.55 -0.55
N PRO A 89 0.99 -11.28 -0.39
CA PRO A 89 0.27 -10.84 0.80
C PRO A 89 -1.02 -11.61 1.00
N ILE A 90 -1.24 -12.06 2.23
CA ILE A 90 -2.49 -12.70 2.63
C ILE A 90 -3.18 -11.77 3.62
N LEU A 91 -4.28 -11.16 3.18
CA LEU A 91 -5.11 -10.33 4.01
C LEU A 91 -6.28 -11.18 4.54
N LEU A 92 -6.47 -11.15 5.87
CA LEU A 92 -7.44 -12.02 6.55
C LEU A 92 -8.91 -11.62 6.33
N ASP A 93 -9.16 -10.52 5.64
CA ASP A 93 -10.48 -10.08 5.18
C ASP A 93 -10.67 -10.31 3.66
N GLU A 94 -9.80 -11.12 3.06
CA GLU A 94 -9.83 -11.48 1.64
C GLU A 94 -9.70 -10.29 0.68
N LYS A 95 -9.36 -9.11 1.20
CA LYS A 95 -9.12 -7.93 0.38
C LYS A 95 -7.84 -8.14 -0.45
N CYS A 96 -7.92 -7.81 -1.73
CA CYS A 96 -6.75 -7.84 -2.61
C CYS A 96 -6.01 -6.50 -2.48
N PRO A 97 -4.71 -6.48 -2.10
CA PRO A 97 -3.96 -5.25 -2.10
C PRO A 97 -3.74 -4.74 -3.52
N LYS A 98 -3.85 -3.42 -3.70
CA LYS A 98 -3.59 -2.77 -4.98
C LYS A 98 -2.11 -2.75 -5.34
N ILE A 99 -1.28 -2.57 -4.34
CA ILE A 99 0.17 -2.53 -4.48
C ILE A 99 0.78 -3.48 -3.44
N TRP A 100 1.77 -4.22 -3.87
CA TRP A 100 2.57 -5.08 -3.02
C TRP A 100 4.04 -4.63 -3.03
N GLN A 101 4.55 -4.18 -1.88
CA GLN A 101 5.98 -4.00 -1.66
C GLN A 101 6.58 -5.36 -1.30
N TYR A 102 7.23 -5.99 -2.28
CA TYR A 102 7.76 -7.34 -2.12
C TYR A 102 9.21 -7.39 -1.64
N SER A 103 9.92 -6.28 -1.72
CA SER A 103 11.31 -6.16 -1.27
C SER A 103 11.62 -4.80 -0.72
N GLY A 104 12.43 -4.75 0.34
CA GLY A 104 13.07 -3.54 0.87
C GLY A 104 14.59 -3.56 0.69
N THR A 105 15.11 -4.51 -0.11
CA THR A 105 16.55 -4.68 -0.36
C THR A 105 16.85 -4.86 -1.84
N GLY A 106 16.01 -4.28 -2.68
CA GLY A 106 16.20 -4.26 -4.13
C GLY A 106 17.40 -3.43 -4.54
N THR A 107 17.85 -3.64 -5.77
CA THR A 107 18.90 -2.83 -6.39
C THR A 107 18.41 -2.36 -7.74
N VAL A 108 18.60 -1.07 -8.02
CA VAL A 108 18.27 -0.44 -9.29
C VAL A 108 19.52 0.23 -9.85
N SER A 109 19.77 0.04 -11.14
CA SER A 109 20.93 0.64 -11.80
C SER A 109 20.88 2.17 -11.69
N GLY A 110 21.97 2.77 -11.24
CA GLY A 110 22.07 4.21 -11.07
C GLY A 110 21.63 4.73 -9.69
N ILE A 111 21.19 3.84 -8.78
CA ILE A 111 20.87 4.18 -7.40
C ILE A 111 21.78 3.41 -6.46
N ASP A 112 22.53 4.13 -5.61
CA ASP A 112 23.37 3.52 -4.59
C ASP A 112 22.52 3.11 -3.38
N GLY A 113 22.76 1.88 -2.89
CA GLY A 113 22.05 1.34 -1.73
C GLY A 113 20.83 0.50 -2.08
N ASN A 114 20.05 0.21 -1.05
CA ASN A 114 18.82 -0.58 -1.17
C ASN A 114 17.65 0.31 -1.57
N VAL A 115 16.76 -0.23 -2.38
CA VAL A 115 15.50 0.41 -2.76
C VAL A 115 14.32 -0.52 -2.50
N ASP A 116 13.16 0.06 -2.24
CA ASP A 116 11.92 -0.65 -2.14
C ASP A 116 11.40 -1.01 -3.53
N LEU A 117 11.09 -2.30 -3.72
CA LEU A 117 10.53 -2.79 -4.97
C LEU A 117 9.06 -3.13 -4.79
N ASN A 118 8.25 -2.63 -5.71
CA ASN A 118 6.80 -2.72 -5.66
C ASN A 118 6.23 -3.26 -6.96
N VAL A 119 5.04 -3.88 -6.87
CA VAL A 119 4.24 -4.27 -8.02
C VAL A 119 2.79 -3.87 -7.80
N THR A 120 2.08 -3.57 -8.87
CA THR A 120 0.63 -3.37 -8.84
C THR A 120 -0.07 -4.67 -9.21
N HIS A 121 -1.26 -4.87 -8.65
CA HIS A 121 -2.12 -5.97 -9.06
C HIS A 121 -3.04 -5.49 -10.19
N ASP A 122 -2.95 -6.12 -11.35
CA ASP A 122 -3.69 -5.73 -12.57
C ASP A 122 -5.21 -5.94 -12.52
N SER A 123 -5.73 -6.66 -11.53
CA SER A 123 -7.18 -6.85 -11.36
C SER A 123 -7.96 -5.54 -11.19
N ILE A 124 -7.26 -4.44 -10.97
CA ILE A 124 -7.85 -3.11 -10.83
C ILE A 124 -7.93 -2.42 -12.18
N TRP A 125 -7.09 -2.82 -13.12
CA TRP A 125 -7.00 -2.18 -14.41
C TRP A 125 -7.80 -2.93 -15.48
N THR A 126 -7.84 -4.26 -15.47
CA THR A 126 -8.69 -5.03 -16.41
C THR A 126 -8.79 -6.55 -16.21
N ASN A 127 -7.87 -7.26 -15.49
CA ASN A 127 -7.96 -8.72 -15.29
C ASN A 127 -7.09 -9.25 -14.16
N LYS A 128 -7.59 -10.25 -13.45
CA LYS A 128 -7.11 -10.81 -12.17
C LYS A 128 -5.74 -11.53 -12.17
N LYS A 129 -4.86 -11.39 -13.15
CA LYS A 129 -3.72 -12.31 -13.25
C LYS A 129 -2.33 -11.71 -13.36
N ASP A 130 -2.18 -10.43 -13.57
CA ASP A 130 -0.87 -9.88 -13.89
C ASP A 130 -0.51 -8.72 -12.95
N PHE A 131 0.60 -8.86 -12.26
CA PHE A 131 1.25 -7.75 -11.56
C PHE A 131 2.14 -6.99 -12.53
N THR A 132 2.04 -5.68 -12.55
CA THR A 132 2.89 -4.82 -13.38
C THR A 132 3.93 -4.12 -12.50
N LEU A 133 5.17 -4.09 -12.95
CA LEU A 133 6.22 -3.32 -12.30
C LEU A 133 5.89 -1.83 -12.37
N ILE A 134 6.06 -1.16 -11.25
CA ILE A 134 6.04 0.31 -11.19
C ILE A 134 7.49 0.75 -11.39
N GLU A 135 7.81 1.27 -12.59
CA GLU A 135 9.08 1.90 -12.90
C GLU A 135 9.12 3.35 -12.41
#